data_dd5415ec7c9270858d58712f9f86f69b
#
_entry.id   dd5415ec7c9270858d58712f9f86f69b
#
_cell.length_a   1.000
_cell.length_b   1.000
_cell.length_c   1.000
_cell.angle_alpha   90.00
_cell.angle_beta   90.00
_cell.angle_gamma   90.00
#
_symmetry.space_group_name_H-M   'P 1'
#
loop_
_entity.id
_entity.type
_entity.pdbx_description
1 polymer ?
#
loop_
_entity_poly.entity_id
_entity_poly.type
_entity_poly.pdbx_seq_one_letter_code
_entity_poly.pdbx_strand_id
1 'polypeptide(L)'
;MQRLNFRPMLIDSLKGYTRQGLTRDLLAGLIVGIVALPMAIAFAIASGVSPEVGLVTAVLGGLIVSALGGSSVQIGGPTGAFIIIVLGIIGEYGQGGLLIATLMAGILLLLMGALKLGSLIKFIPYPIILGFTAGIAVTIFTTQVNDLLGLGLTGLPKEFVPKWGVLLSSLGSVHLPTLAIGLGSILLIQLTPRVTKVIPGSLVAIIVMTIVCYLLKEYAGVTGLDTIGDRYTISSRIPDLVVPELSWATMQHLIGPAFTIALLGAIESLLSASVADGVIGERHRSNTELMAQGVANIIVPFFGGIPVTGAIARTMTNINNGARTPIAGITHALVLLLIFLFLMPLMAYIPMACLSGVLVVISYNMSGWRSVRASLRGPKSDIAVLAVTFFLTVLFDLTIAIELGLLLSMLLFMRRIIESTRIVVSRDKLHVHSSEDDGQLAGREEALDLPKGVEVYEIEGPFFFGIANRFEEIVLATKARPKVRILRMRQVPFMDSTAVRNLRILIETSQGEGIQLVLSGVRPSVHETLRATGIADLIGDTYICPNIHEALTTASQYIAQISE
;
A
#
# COMPACT_ATOMS: atom_id res chain seq x y z
N MET A 1 13.27 13.01 -23.39
CA MET A 1 12.90 11.60 -23.05
C MET A 1 14.04 10.99 -22.24
N GLN A 2 13.91 10.92 -20.90
CA GLN A 2 14.88 10.18 -20.08
C GLN A 2 14.69 8.68 -20.38
N ARG A 3 15.80 8.03 -20.78
CA ARG A 3 15.80 6.59 -21.11
C ARG A 3 15.14 5.77 -19.98
N LEU A 4 14.29 4.81 -20.37
CA LEU A 4 13.77 3.77 -19.47
C LEU A 4 14.98 3.02 -18.87
N ASN A 5 15.33 3.32 -17.63
CA ASN A 5 16.43 2.63 -16.94
C ASN A 5 15.88 1.37 -16.25
N PHE A 6 15.47 0.37 -17.05
CA PHE A 6 15.23 -0.97 -16.54
C PHE A 6 16.59 -1.61 -16.25
N ARG A 7 16.93 -1.72 -14.98
CA ARG A 7 18.19 -2.31 -14.54
C ARG A 7 17.95 -3.20 -13.32
N PRO A 8 17.83 -4.51 -13.53
CA PRO A 8 17.68 -5.48 -12.45
C PRO A 8 18.79 -5.38 -11.43
N MET A 9 18.46 -5.57 -10.14
CA MET A 9 19.45 -5.53 -9.06
C MET A 9 20.45 -6.68 -9.15
N LEU A 10 20.07 -7.79 -9.74
CA LEU A 10 20.93 -8.95 -9.99
C LEU A 10 22.24 -8.54 -10.70
N ILE A 11 22.16 -7.66 -11.72
CA ILE A 11 23.33 -7.24 -12.49
C ILE A 11 24.36 -6.52 -11.62
N ASP A 12 23.89 -5.70 -10.67
CA ASP A 12 24.78 -4.96 -9.78
C ASP A 12 25.30 -5.83 -8.63
N SER A 13 24.47 -6.74 -8.14
CA SER A 13 24.80 -7.67 -7.06
C SER A 13 25.87 -8.69 -7.46
N LEU A 14 26.01 -9.00 -8.76
CA LEU A 14 27.06 -9.90 -9.26
C LEU A 14 28.44 -9.24 -9.35
N LYS A 15 28.51 -7.90 -9.27
CA LYS A 15 29.79 -7.20 -9.29
C LYS A 15 30.50 -7.37 -7.95
N GLY A 16 31.65 -8.03 -7.97
CA GLY A 16 32.41 -8.32 -6.76
C GLY A 16 31.85 -9.44 -5.88
N TYR A 17 30.98 -10.28 -6.45
CA TYR A 17 30.33 -11.38 -5.73
C TYR A 17 31.33 -12.43 -5.28
N THR A 18 31.32 -12.79 -3.99
CA THR A 18 32.30 -13.68 -3.37
C THR A 18 31.73 -15.10 -3.19
N ARG A 19 32.64 -16.11 -3.09
CA ARG A 19 32.21 -17.49 -2.77
C ARG A 19 31.49 -17.59 -1.42
N GLN A 20 31.88 -16.78 -0.44
CA GLN A 20 31.20 -16.72 0.86
C GLN A 20 29.79 -16.14 0.74
N GLY A 21 29.60 -15.12 -0.11
CA GLY A 21 28.29 -14.58 -0.46
C GLY A 21 27.39 -15.64 -1.09
N LEU A 22 27.93 -16.40 -2.06
CA LEU A 22 27.22 -17.49 -2.71
C LEU A 22 26.73 -18.54 -1.70
N THR A 23 27.57 -19.01 -0.81
CA THR A 23 27.17 -20.00 0.21
C THR A 23 26.07 -19.48 1.12
N ARG A 24 26.14 -18.22 1.54
CA ARG A 24 25.09 -17.59 2.36
C ARG A 24 23.76 -17.49 1.60
N ASP A 25 23.79 -17.02 0.36
CA ASP A 25 22.58 -16.87 -0.45
C ASP A 25 21.96 -18.23 -0.80
N LEU A 26 22.77 -19.26 -1.09
CA LEU A 26 22.29 -20.63 -1.31
C LEU A 26 21.60 -21.22 -0.07
N LEU A 27 22.22 -21.05 1.11
CA LEU A 27 21.62 -21.51 2.36
C LEU A 27 20.34 -20.76 2.70
N ALA A 28 20.33 -19.43 2.56
CA ALA A 28 19.15 -18.62 2.78
C ALA A 28 18.03 -19.02 1.81
N GLY A 29 18.33 -19.14 0.52
CA GLY A 29 17.37 -19.56 -0.50
C GLY A 29 16.79 -20.95 -0.26
N LEU A 30 17.61 -21.91 0.18
CA LEU A 30 17.17 -23.25 0.58
C LEU A 30 16.16 -23.18 1.74
N ILE A 31 16.50 -22.46 2.81
CA ILE A 31 15.63 -22.31 3.97
C ILE A 31 14.31 -21.63 3.57
N VAL A 32 14.38 -20.54 2.80
CA VAL A 32 13.18 -19.81 2.38
C VAL A 32 12.31 -20.67 1.44
N GLY A 33 12.91 -21.48 0.56
CA GLY A 33 12.17 -22.43 -0.30
C GLY A 33 11.37 -23.43 0.52
N ILE A 34 11.99 -24.01 1.55
CA ILE A 34 11.31 -24.93 2.46
C ILE A 34 10.19 -24.22 3.25
N VAL A 35 10.44 -22.98 3.73
CA VAL A 35 9.45 -22.17 4.46
C VAL A 35 8.27 -21.77 3.59
N ALA A 36 8.51 -21.48 2.31
CA ALA A 36 7.50 -20.99 1.39
C ALA A 36 6.53 -22.09 0.94
N LEU A 37 6.94 -23.35 0.97
CA LEU A 37 6.15 -24.49 0.53
C LEU A 37 4.76 -24.57 1.20
N PRO A 38 4.64 -24.62 2.53
CA PRO A 38 3.34 -24.67 3.20
C PRO A 38 2.44 -23.48 2.84
N MET A 39 3.03 -22.29 2.77
CA MET A 39 2.29 -21.07 2.48
C MET A 39 1.78 -21.03 1.04
N ALA A 40 2.58 -21.48 0.06
CA ALA A 40 2.17 -21.51 -1.33
C ALA A 40 0.98 -22.46 -1.56
N ILE A 41 1.01 -23.64 -0.93
CA ILE A 41 -0.09 -24.62 -0.95
C ILE A 41 -1.33 -24.05 -0.26
N ALA A 42 -1.17 -23.53 0.96
CA ALA A 42 -2.28 -23.03 1.74
C ALA A 42 -2.98 -21.84 1.05
N PHE A 43 -2.21 -20.92 0.46
CA PHE A 43 -2.78 -19.78 -0.28
C PHE A 43 -3.53 -20.23 -1.55
N ALA A 44 -3.02 -21.22 -2.28
CA ALA A 44 -3.68 -21.77 -3.45
C ALA A 44 -5.04 -22.38 -3.08
N ILE A 45 -5.05 -23.28 -2.11
CA ILE A 45 -6.27 -23.95 -1.62
C ILE A 45 -7.28 -22.92 -1.08
N ALA A 46 -6.82 -21.97 -0.27
CA ALA A 46 -7.67 -20.90 0.25
C ALA A 46 -8.20 -19.95 -0.85
N SER A 47 -7.50 -19.87 -1.97
CA SER A 47 -7.94 -19.12 -3.16
C SER A 47 -8.86 -19.92 -4.09
N GLY A 48 -9.20 -21.17 -3.73
CA GLY A 48 -10.07 -22.04 -4.52
C GLY A 48 -9.41 -22.69 -5.74
N VAL A 49 -8.06 -22.77 -5.76
CA VAL A 49 -7.28 -23.43 -6.81
C VAL A 49 -6.50 -24.62 -6.25
N SER A 50 -6.01 -25.50 -7.14
CA SER A 50 -5.25 -26.66 -6.71
C SER A 50 -3.88 -26.30 -6.11
N PRO A 51 -3.32 -27.16 -5.24
CA PRO A 51 -2.02 -26.95 -4.60
C PRO A 51 -0.88 -26.68 -5.60
N GLU A 52 -0.90 -27.36 -6.75
CA GLU A 52 0.10 -27.23 -7.80
C GLU A 52 0.18 -25.79 -8.33
N VAL A 53 -0.98 -25.16 -8.52
CA VAL A 53 -1.07 -23.77 -9.00
C VAL A 53 -0.29 -22.82 -8.08
N GLY A 54 -0.40 -23.02 -6.76
CA GLY A 54 0.34 -22.22 -5.79
C GLY A 54 1.85 -22.40 -5.87
N LEU A 55 2.30 -23.65 -6.05
CA LEU A 55 3.73 -23.95 -6.19
C LEU A 55 4.30 -23.44 -7.51
N VAL A 56 3.60 -23.65 -8.62
CA VAL A 56 3.99 -23.12 -9.94
C VAL A 56 4.09 -21.59 -9.89
N THR A 57 3.12 -20.94 -9.25
CA THR A 57 3.13 -19.50 -9.03
C THR A 57 4.33 -19.06 -8.21
N ALA A 58 4.67 -19.78 -7.14
CA ALA A 58 5.81 -19.47 -6.28
C ALA A 58 7.15 -19.68 -7.02
N VAL A 59 7.26 -20.74 -7.83
CA VAL A 59 8.46 -21.02 -8.64
C VAL A 59 8.68 -19.94 -9.70
N LEU A 60 7.69 -19.76 -10.59
CA LEU A 60 7.83 -18.81 -11.70
C LEU A 60 7.87 -17.36 -11.22
N GLY A 61 6.94 -16.98 -10.33
CA GLY A 61 6.89 -15.63 -9.77
C GLY A 61 8.13 -15.31 -8.96
N GLY A 62 8.58 -16.22 -8.10
CA GLY A 62 9.80 -16.08 -7.31
C GLY A 62 11.04 -15.93 -8.19
N LEU A 63 11.18 -16.75 -9.23
CA LEU A 63 12.29 -16.68 -10.18
C LEU A 63 12.33 -15.34 -10.93
N ILE A 64 11.20 -14.94 -11.52
CA ILE A 64 11.12 -13.72 -12.33
C ILE A 64 11.35 -12.47 -11.47
N VAL A 65 10.70 -12.38 -10.30
CA VAL A 65 10.86 -11.24 -9.40
C VAL A 65 12.29 -11.14 -8.90
N SER A 66 12.93 -12.25 -8.54
CA SER A 66 14.33 -12.23 -8.08
C SER A 66 15.30 -11.92 -9.21
N ALA A 67 15.09 -12.41 -10.42
CA ALA A 67 15.98 -12.18 -11.55
C ALA A 67 15.88 -10.76 -12.12
N LEU A 68 14.66 -10.21 -12.20
CA LEU A 68 14.37 -8.93 -12.85
C LEU A 68 14.08 -7.79 -11.88
N GLY A 69 13.91 -8.08 -10.59
CA GLY A 69 13.50 -7.13 -9.56
C GLY A 69 14.49 -6.02 -9.25
N GLY A 70 13.97 -4.98 -8.63
CA GLY A 70 14.72 -3.82 -8.17
C GLY A 70 15.25 -3.93 -6.74
N SER A 71 14.92 -5.00 -6.02
CA SER A 71 15.41 -5.29 -4.67
C SER A 71 16.42 -6.41 -4.68
N SER A 72 17.44 -6.32 -3.82
CA SER A 72 18.50 -7.34 -3.70
C SER A 72 18.05 -8.62 -2.98
N VAL A 73 16.98 -8.57 -2.18
CA VAL A 73 16.62 -9.67 -1.28
C VAL A 73 15.13 -10.06 -1.34
N GLN A 74 14.34 -9.41 -2.19
CA GLN A 74 12.90 -9.66 -2.26
C GLN A 74 12.58 -11.05 -2.77
N ILE A 75 11.61 -11.70 -2.13
CA ILE A 75 11.05 -12.98 -2.54
C ILE A 75 9.64 -12.74 -3.07
N GLY A 76 9.42 -13.06 -4.35
CA GLY A 76 8.11 -13.03 -5.00
C GLY A 76 7.33 -14.32 -4.85
N GLY A 77 6.02 -14.27 -5.12
CA GLY A 77 5.14 -15.43 -5.18
C GLY A 77 3.71 -15.12 -4.73
N PRO A 78 2.85 -16.14 -4.55
CA PRO A 78 1.48 -15.94 -4.08
C PRO A 78 1.48 -15.44 -2.65
N THR A 79 0.54 -14.54 -2.30
CA THR A 79 0.39 -13.99 -0.95
C THR A 79 -1.04 -14.13 -0.44
N GLY A 80 -1.19 -14.08 0.90
CA GLY A 80 -2.51 -14.12 1.53
C GLY A 80 -3.43 -12.98 1.10
N ALA A 81 -2.88 -11.84 0.73
CA ALA A 81 -3.66 -10.68 0.33
C ALA A 81 -4.48 -10.91 -0.95
N PHE A 82 -4.00 -11.78 -1.84
CA PHE A 82 -4.73 -12.11 -3.06
C PHE A 82 -5.83 -13.17 -2.89
N ILE A 83 -5.91 -13.88 -1.75
CA ILE A 83 -6.88 -14.96 -1.55
C ILE A 83 -8.31 -14.51 -1.87
N ILE A 84 -8.72 -13.39 -1.30
CA ILE A 84 -10.11 -12.91 -1.41
C ILE A 84 -10.44 -12.47 -2.83
N ILE A 85 -9.53 -11.72 -3.47
CA ILE A 85 -9.77 -11.23 -4.83
C ILE A 85 -9.76 -12.39 -5.83
N VAL A 86 -8.87 -13.38 -5.64
CA VAL A 86 -8.82 -14.58 -6.48
C VAL A 86 -10.10 -15.39 -6.32
N LEU A 87 -10.57 -15.64 -5.09
CA LEU A 87 -11.85 -16.31 -4.81
C LEU A 87 -13.03 -15.57 -5.47
N GLY A 88 -13.06 -14.23 -5.38
CA GLY A 88 -14.11 -13.40 -5.98
C GLY A 88 -14.14 -13.57 -7.49
N ILE A 89 -12.98 -13.42 -8.16
CA ILE A 89 -12.85 -13.53 -9.61
C ILE A 89 -13.19 -14.97 -10.09
N ILE A 90 -12.67 -16.01 -9.44
CA ILE A 90 -12.98 -17.40 -9.81
C ILE A 90 -14.47 -17.66 -9.65
N GLY A 91 -15.07 -17.17 -8.57
CA GLY A 91 -16.50 -17.37 -8.30
C GLY A 91 -17.44 -16.69 -9.29
N GLU A 92 -17.01 -15.63 -9.97
CA GLU A 92 -17.83 -14.85 -10.91
C GLU A 92 -17.45 -15.12 -12.37
N TYR A 93 -16.15 -15.23 -12.67
CA TYR A 93 -15.62 -15.33 -14.04
C TYR A 93 -14.88 -16.64 -14.31
N GLY A 94 -14.80 -17.54 -13.32
CA GLY A 94 -14.07 -18.80 -13.44
C GLY A 94 -12.55 -18.63 -13.48
N GLN A 95 -11.84 -19.74 -13.70
CA GLN A 95 -10.37 -19.72 -13.81
C GLN A 95 -9.87 -18.93 -15.02
N GLY A 96 -10.56 -19.02 -16.16
CA GLY A 96 -10.20 -18.23 -17.35
C GLY A 96 -10.23 -16.73 -17.09
N GLY A 97 -11.25 -16.23 -16.36
CA GLY A 97 -11.33 -14.84 -15.94
C GLY A 97 -10.18 -14.41 -15.03
N LEU A 98 -9.75 -15.30 -14.12
CA LEU A 98 -8.59 -15.03 -13.26
C LEU A 98 -7.29 -14.87 -14.07
N LEU A 99 -7.05 -15.75 -15.05
CA LEU A 99 -5.86 -15.67 -15.90
C LEU A 99 -5.83 -14.35 -16.68
N ILE A 100 -6.97 -13.93 -17.24
CA ILE A 100 -7.11 -12.66 -17.96
C ILE A 100 -6.88 -11.48 -17.01
N ALA A 101 -7.52 -11.47 -15.84
CA ALA A 101 -7.36 -10.39 -14.86
C ALA A 101 -5.91 -10.24 -14.38
N THR A 102 -5.23 -11.38 -14.15
CA THR A 102 -3.81 -11.39 -13.73
C THR A 102 -2.90 -10.88 -14.85
N LEU A 103 -3.15 -11.27 -16.10
CA LEU A 103 -2.41 -10.79 -17.26
C LEU A 103 -2.60 -9.26 -17.44
N MET A 104 -3.84 -8.77 -17.35
CA MET A 104 -4.16 -7.34 -17.41
C MET A 104 -3.47 -6.58 -16.27
N ALA A 105 -3.49 -7.11 -15.05
CA ALA A 105 -2.78 -6.55 -13.91
C ALA A 105 -1.27 -6.50 -14.14
N GLY A 106 -0.70 -7.53 -14.75
CA GLY A 106 0.72 -7.57 -15.14
C GLY A 106 1.08 -6.45 -16.12
N ILE A 107 0.23 -6.21 -17.13
CA ILE A 107 0.41 -5.09 -18.08
C ILE A 107 0.33 -3.75 -17.35
N LEU A 108 -0.64 -3.56 -16.45
CA LEU A 108 -0.78 -2.34 -15.66
C LEU A 108 0.46 -2.10 -14.79
N LEU A 109 0.98 -3.10 -14.10
CA LEU A 109 2.20 -3.00 -13.28
C LEU A 109 3.42 -2.63 -14.13
N LEU A 110 3.56 -3.23 -15.32
CA LEU A 110 4.63 -2.92 -16.25
C LEU A 110 4.55 -1.46 -16.71
N LEU A 111 3.34 -0.99 -17.06
CA LEU A 111 3.09 0.41 -17.44
C LEU A 111 3.37 1.36 -16.25
N MET A 112 2.92 1.03 -15.04
CA MET A 112 3.21 1.82 -13.85
C MET A 112 4.73 1.97 -13.61
N GLY A 113 5.49 0.89 -13.76
CA GLY A 113 6.95 0.93 -13.66
C GLY A 113 7.59 1.77 -14.76
N ALA A 114 7.15 1.61 -16.03
CA ALA A 114 7.63 2.34 -17.19
C ALA A 114 7.33 3.85 -17.11
N LEU A 115 6.16 4.23 -16.62
CA LEU A 115 5.75 5.61 -16.38
C LEU A 115 6.34 6.21 -15.08
N LYS A 116 7.20 5.47 -14.38
CA LYS A 116 7.87 5.89 -13.13
C LYS A 116 6.91 6.19 -11.96
N LEU A 117 5.78 5.49 -11.92
CA LEU A 117 4.76 5.65 -10.89
C LEU A 117 5.12 4.94 -9.56
N GLY A 118 6.26 4.24 -9.48
CA GLY A 118 6.70 3.57 -8.25
C GLY A 118 6.86 4.50 -7.04
N SER A 119 7.09 5.80 -7.26
CA SER A 119 7.10 6.78 -6.18
C SER A 119 5.71 7.20 -5.71
N LEU A 120 4.67 7.07 -6.55
CA LEU A 120 3.30 7.47 -6.22
C LEU A 120 2.65 6.57 -5.18
N ILE A 121 3.07 5.30 -5.10
CA ILE A 121 2.54 4.35 -4.10
C ILE A 121 2.86 4.79 -2.67
N LYS A 122 3.91 5.60 -2.48
CA LYS A 122 4.24 6.22 -1.18
C LYS A 122 3.16 7.21 -0.70
N PHE A 123 2.28 7.66 -1.59
CA PHE A 123 1.18 8.56 -1.25
C PHE A 123 -0.09 7.82 -0.79
N ILE A 124 -0.10 6.47 -0.80
CA ILE A 124 -1.22 5.72 -0.25
C ILE A 124 -1.16 5.81 1.28
N PRO A 125 -2.19 6.39 1.92
CA PRO A 125 -2.19 6.57 3.35
C PRO A 125 -2.17 5.25 4.12
N TYR A 126 -1.34 5.18 5.15
CA TYR A 126 -1.18 3.99 5.98
C TYR A 126 -2.49 3.43 6.57
N PRO A 127 -3.48 4.25 7.00
CA PRO A 127 -4.76 3.74 7.48
C PRO A 127 -5.53 2.87 6.48
N ILE A 128 -5.40 3.15 5.17
CA ILE A 128 -6.03 2.33 4.12
C ILE A 128 -5.40 0.94 4.11
N ILE A 129 -4.07 0.88 4.07
CA ILE A 129 -3.33 -0.40 4.05
C ILE A 129 -3.67 -1.21 5.29
N LEU A 130 -3.74 -0.57 6.45
CA LEU A 130 -4.00 -1.23 7.71
C LEU A 130 -5.45 -1.73 7.82
N GLY A 131 -6.43 -0.92 7.43
CA GLY A 131 -7.85 -1.31 7.42
C GLY A 131 -8.10 -2.48 6.46
N PHE A 132 -7.51 -2.39 5.29
CA PHE A 132 -7.55 -3.40 4.26
C PHE A 132 -6.91 -4.73 4.69
N THR A 133 -5.67 -4.73 5.18
CA THR A 133 -5.00 -5.97 5.62
C THR A 133 -5.71 -6.62 6.81
N ALA A 134 -6.24 -5.82 7.73
CA ALA A 134 -7.05 -6.33 8.84
C ALA A 134 -8.37 -6.95 8.35
N GLY A 135 -9.03 -6.33 7.35
CA GLY A 135 -10.24 -6.87 6.73
C GLY A 135 -9.98 -8.21 6.02
N ILE A 136 -8.91 -8.29 5.22
CA ILE A 136 -8.47 -9.54 4.58
C ILE A 136 -8.22 -10.62 5.64
N ALA A 137 -7.54 -10.29 6.72
CA ALA A 137 -7.24 -11.23 7.78
C ALA A 137 -8.52 -11.85 8.39
N VAL A 138 -9.54 -11.03 8.65
CA VAL A 138 -10.85 -11.51 9.13
C VAL A 138 -11.53 -12.40 8.10
N THR A 139 -11.48 -12.04 6.84
CA THR A 139 -12.10 -12.84 5.77
C THR A 139 -11.36 -14.16 5.55
N ILE A 140 -10.02 -14.18 5.57
CA ILE A 140 -9.23 -15.43 5.51
C ILE A 140 -9.60 -16.33 6.69
N PHE A 141 -9.60 -15.80 7.91
CA PHE A 141 -10.03 -16.54 9.09
C PHE A 141 -11.41 -17.18 8.88
N THR A 142 -12.38 -16.41 8.40
CA THR A 142 -13.75 -16.87 8.13
C THR A 142 -13.78 -18.04 7.14
N THR A 143 -12.95 -18.02 6.10
CA THR A 143 -12.88 -19.11 5.13
C THR A 143 -12.31 -20.41 5.72
N GLN A 144 -11.52 -20.30 6.79
CA GLN A 144 -10.87 -21.45 7.41
C GLN A 144 -11.74 -22.17 8.49
N VAL A 145 -12.80 -21.53 8.97
CA VAL A 145 -13.62 -22.04 10.07
C VAL A 145 -14.24 -23.40 9.73
N ASN A 146 -14.71 -23.60 8.48
CA ASN A 146 -15.30 -24.87 8.03
C ASN A 146 -14.31 -26.03 8.15
N ASP A 147 -13.11 -25.87 7.62
CA ASP A 147 -12.10 -26.93 7.57
C ASP A 147 -11.41 -27.11 8.95
N LEU A 148 -11.26 -26.04 9.73
CA LEU A 148 -10.71 -26.08 11.09
C LEU A 148 -11.60 -26.87 12.05
N LEU A 149 -12.91 -26.64 11.97
CA LEU A 149 -13.91 -27.31 12.80
C LEU A 149 -14.38 -28.67 12.23
N GLY A 150 -14.01 -28.97 10.97
CA GLY A 150 -14.44 -30.19 10.29
C GLY A 150 -15.95 -30.27 10.07
N LEU A 151 -16.61 -29.13 9.74
CA LEU A 151 -18.06 -29.08 9.58
C LEU A 151 -18.55 -29.79 8.30
N GLY A 152 -17.68 -30.03 7.33
CA GLY A 152 -18.00 -30.72 6.07
C GLY A 152 -18.99 -29.97 5.17
N LEU A 153 -19.15 -28.66 5.34
CA LEU A 153 -20.10 -27.86 4.58
C LEU A 153 -19.61 -27.60 3.16
N THR A 154 -20.48 -27.79 2.20
CA THR A 154 -20.27 -27.47 0.78
C THR A 154 -21.21 -26.35 0.35
N GLY A 155 -20.80 -25.53 -0.64
CA GLY A 155 -21.65 -24.48 -1.18
C GLY A 155 -21.94 -23.33 -0.20
N LEU A 156 -20.97 -22.98 0.66
CA LEU A 156 -21.11 -21.84 1.58
C LEU A 156 -21.40 -20.54 0.81
N PRO A 157 -22.26 -19.63 1.37
CA PRO A 157 -22.49 -18.30 0.81
C PRO A 157 -21.19 -17.53 0.60
N LYS A 158 -21.14 -16.69 -0.44
CA LYS A 158 -19.98 -15.83 -0.71
C LYS A 158 -19.89 -14.66 0.29
N GLU A 159 -21.04 -14.07 0.62
CA GLU A 159 -21.17 -12.92 1.48
C GLU A 159 -20.81 -13.27 2.95
N PHE A 160 -20.16 -12.34 3.62
CA PHE A 160 -19.64 -12.54 4.99
C PHE A 160 -20.75 -12.88 6.00
N VAL A 161 -21.83 -12.09 6.06
CA VAL A 161 -22.88 -12.25 7.08
C VAL A 161 -23.68 -13.55 6.89
N PRO A 162 -24.20 -13.90 5.69
CA PRO A 162 -24.85 -15.18 5.45
C PRO A 162 -23.92 -16.37 5.73
N LYS A 163 -22.64 -16.28 5.36
CA LYS A 163 -21.64 -17.32 5.65
C LYS A 163 -21.53 -17.61 7.14
N TRP A 164 -21.41 -16.57 7.97
CA TRP A 164 -21.39 -16.74 9.42
C TRP A 164 -22.69 -17.29 9.98
N GLY A 165 -23.84 -16.95 9.39
CA GLY A 165 -25.14 -17.55 9.72
C GLY A 165 -25.12 -19.06 9.57
N VAL A 166 -24.62 -19.56 8.42
CA VAL A 166 -24.51 -21.01 8.16
C VAL A 166 -23.47 -21.67 9.07
N LEU A 167 -22.29 -21.06 9.24
CA LEU A 167 -21.25 -21.61 10.13
C LEU A 167 -21.72 -21.76 11.57
N LEU A 168 -22.39 -20.74 12.11
CA LEU A 168 -22.89 -20.75 13.50
C LEU A 168 -24.02 -21.77 13.69
N SER A 169 -24.93 -21.91 12.72
CA SER A 169 -25.99 -22.92 12.79
C SER A 169 -25.48 -24.35 12.72
N SER A 170 -24.28 -24.55 12.15
CA SER A 170 -23.65 -25.85 11.97
C SER A 170 -22.64 -26.23 13.07
N LEU A 171 -22.52 -25.43 14.13
CA LEU A 171 -21.58 -25.72 15.23
C LEU A 171 -21.88 -27.05 15.97
N GLY A 172 -23.10 -27.56 15.86
CA GLY A 172 -23.45 -28.90 16.40
C GLY A 172 -22.78 -30.07 15.68
N SER A 173 -22.23 -29.88 14.46
CA SER A 173 -21.57 -30.90 13.64
C SER A 173 -20.03 -30.85 13.72
N VAL A 174 -19.45 -30.21 14.74
CA VAL A 174 -17.99 -30.10 14.91
C VAL A 174 -17.37 -31.50 15.04
N HIS A 175 -16.39 -31.78 14.16
CA HIS A 175 -15.64 -33.02 14.21
C HIS A 175 -14.39 -32.86 15.11
N LEU A 176 -14.46 -33.40 16.31
CA LEU A 176 -13.43 -33.22 17.34
C LEU A 176 -12.02 -33.65 16.92
N PRO A 177 -11.81 -34.79 16.22
CA PRO A 177 -10.47 -35.15 15.74
C PRO A 177 -9.89 -34.13 14.74
N THR A 178 -10.72 -33.60 13.83
CA THR A 178 -10.30 -32.54 12.89
C THR A 178 -9.91 -31.27 13.64
N LEU A 179 -10.74 -30.84 14.59
CA LEU A 179 -10.43 -29.69 15.44
C LEU A 179 -9.14 -29.87 16.23
N ALA A 180 -8.90 -31.09 16.79
CA ALA A 180 -7.67 -31.39 17.52
C ALA A 180 -6.41 -31.25 16.65
N ILE A 181 -6.47 -31.70 15.38
CA ILE A 181 -5.38 -31.54 14.40
C ILE A 181 -5.17 -30.04 14.11
N GLY A 182 -6.22 -29.28 13.86
CA GLY A 182 -6.14 -27.85 13.58
C GLY A 182 -5.56 -27.05 14.76
N LEU A 183 -6.07 -27.26 15.96
CA LEU A 183 -5.56 -26.61 17.18
C LEU A 183 -4.14 -27.06 17.51
N GLY A 184 -3.82 -28.35 17.34
CA GLY A 184 -2.47 -28.87 17.50
C GLY A 184 -1.48 -28.22 16.53
N SER A 185 -1.90 -27.97 15.28
CA SER A 185 -1.10 -27.23 14.31
C SER A 185 -0.82 -25.80 14.76
N ILE A 186 -1.85 -25.08 15.22
CA ILE A 186 -1.71 -23.72 15.77
C ILE A 186 -0.73 -23.71 16.94
N LEU A 187 -0.88 -24.66 17.86
CA LEU A 187 -0.03 -24.77 19.04
C LEU A 187 1.43 -25.04 18.64
N LEU A 188 1.69 -25.98 17.73
CA LEU A 188 3.04 -26.28 17.23
C LEU A 188 3.68 -25.06 16.58
N ILE A 189 2.92 -24.31 15.75
CA ILE A 189 3.43 -23.10 15.10
C ILE A 189 3.87 -22.06 16.14
N GLN A 190 3.11 -21.92 17.25
CA GLN A 190 3.43 -20.94 18.30
C GLN A 190 4.56 -21.40 19.23
N LEU A 191 4.70 -22.70 19.46
CA LEU A 191 5.72 -23.25 20.37
C LEU A 191 7.08 -23.43 19.68
N THR A 192 7.12 -23.77 18.39
CA THR A 192 8.36 -24.02 17.64
C THR A 192 9.40 -22.91 17.77
N PRO A 193 9.07 -21.61 17.71
CA PRO A 193 10.05 -20.53 17.84
C PRO A 193 10.71 -20.44 19.25
N ARG A 194 10.10 -21.09 20.26
CA ARG A 194 10.69 -21.19 21.63
C ARG A 194 11.77 -22.27 21.71
N VAL A 195 11.69 -23.28 20.82
CA VAL A 195 12.64 -24.42 20.78
C VAL A 195 13.73 -24.20 19.74
N THR A 196 13.33 -23.75 18.56
CA THR A 196 14.25 -23.47 17.44
C THR A 196 13.80 -22.28 16.63
N LYS A 197 14.75 -21.44 16.21
CA LYS A 197 14.53 -20.31 15.32
C LYS A 197 14.91 -20.62 13.85
N VAL A 198 15.48 -21.80 13.61
CA VAL A 198 15.96 -22.22 12.29
C VAL A 198 14.84 -22.85 11.48
N ILE A 199 14.00 -23.66 12.12
CA ILE A 199 12.93 -24.40 11.45
C ILE A 199 11.61 -23.65 11.64
N PRO A 200 10.87 -23.35 10.53
CA PRO A 200 9.58 -22.68 10.64
C PRO A 200 8.53 -23.52 11.36
N GLY A 201 7.76 -22.90 12.24
CA GLY A 201 6.70 -23.62 12.96
C GLY A 201 5.64 -24.23 12.06
N SER A 202 5.32 -23.60 10.93
CA SER A 202 4.37 -24.15 9.94
C SER A 202 4.86 -25.45 9.30
N LEU A 203 6.16 -25.57 9.02
CA LEU A 203 6.73 -26.81 8.51
C LEU A 203 6.68 -27.93 9.55
N VAL A 204 7.06 -27.62 10.79
CA VAL A 204 6.99 -28.59 11.91
C VAL A 204 5.55 -29.05 12.11
N ALA A 205 4.59 -28.13 12.09
CA ALA A 205 3.16 -28.45 12.26
C ALA A 205 2.68 -29.39 11.13
N ILE A 206 3.05 -29.11 9.88
CA ILE A 206 2.66 -29.96 8.75
C ILE A 206 3.24 -31.37 8.89
N ILE A 207 4.54 -31.50 9.14
CA ILE A 207 5.17 -32.82 9.26
C ILE A 207 4.56 -33.60 10.41
N VAL A 208 4.49 -33.02 11.60
CA VAL A 208 3.99 -33.70 12.81
C VAL A 208 2.50 -34.07 12.65
N MET A 209 1.66 -33.12 12.20
CA MET A 209 0.22 -33.36 12.08
C MET A 209 -0.13 -34.27 10.91
N THR A 210 0.68 -34.32 9.86
CA THR A 210 0.54 -35.33 8.79
C THR A 210 0.78 -36.72 9.33
N ILE A 211 1.86 -36.91 10.11
CA ILE A 211 2.14 -38.21 10.75
C ILE A 211 1.01 -38.57 11.72
N VAL A 212 0.57 -37.65 12.57
CA VAL A 212 -0.53 -37.88 13.53
C VAL A 212 -1.83 -38.25 12.79
N CYS A 213 -2.17 -37.51 11.71
CA CYS A 213 -3.37 -37.78 10.93
C CYS A 213 -3.30 -39.19 10.26
N TYR A 214 -2.14 -39.52 9.70
CA TYR A 214 -1.91 -40.84 9.11
C TYR A 214 -2.11 -41.96 10.14
N LEU A 215 -1.51 -41.81 11.32
CA LEU A 215 -1.66 -42.82 12.40
C LEU A 215 -3.12 -42.92 12.90
N LEU A 216 -3.85 -41.80 13.01
CA LEU A 216 -5.25 -41.80 13.41
C LEU A 216 -6.16 -42.48 12.35
N LYS A 217 -5.89 -42.25 11.04
CA LYS A 217 -6.65 -42.90 9.96
C LYS A 217 -6.38 -44.40 9.90
N GLU A 218 -5.10 -44.79 9.90
CA GLU A 218 -4.67 -46.16 9.65
C GLU A 218 -4.84 -47.09 10.87
N TYR A 219 -4.44 -46.63 12.05
CA TYR A 219 -4.42 -47.48 13.26
C TYR A 219 -5.59 -47.27 14.19
N ALA A 220 -6.14 -46.06 14.29
CA ALA A 220 -7.27 -45.76 15.17
C ALA A 220 -8.63 -45.79 14.44
N GLY A 221 -8.64 -45.96 13.10
CA GLY A 221 -9.87 -46.02 12.32
C GLY A 221 -10.69 -44.73 12.32
N VAL A 222 -10.08 -43.59 12.58
CA VAL A 222 -10.79 -42.30 12.64
C VAL A 222 -11.16 -41.90 11.22
N THR A 223 -12.46 -41.78 10.94
CA THR A 223 -13.00 -41.31 9.65
C THR A 223 -13.24 -39.81 9.69
N GLY A 224 -13.40 -39.16 8.52
CA GLY A 224 -13.72 -37.73 8.42
C GLY A 224 -12.52 -36.78 8.59
N LEU A 225 -11.30 -37.31 8.53
CA LEU A 225 -10.06 -36.54 8.48
C LEU A 225 -9.65 -36.33 7.01
N ASP A 226 -10.09 -35.23 6.41
CA ASP A 226 -9.75 -34.95 5.01
C ASP A 226 -8.30 -34.51 4.87
N THR A 227 -7.63 -35.08 3.88
CA THR A 227 -6.29 -34.68 3.42
C THR A 227 -6.38 -33.98 2.07
N ILE A 228 -5.27 -33.39 1.61
CA ILE A 228 -5.21 -32.77 0.28
C ILE A 228 -5.56 -33.79 -0.79
N GLY A 229 -5.03 -35.02 -0.69
CA GLY A 229 -5.28 -36.09 -1.63
C GLY A 229 -6.73 -36.61 -1.69
N ASP A 230 -7.51 -36.38 -0.60
CA ASP A 230 -8.93 -36.70 -0.59
C ASP A 230 -9.77 -35.67 -1.38
N ARG A 231 -9.26 -34.43 -1.55
CA ARG A 231 -9.97 -33.33 -2.24
C ARG A 231 -9.40 -32.96 -3.60
N TYR A 232 -8.13 -33.20 -3.84
CA TYR A 232 -7.41 -32.78 -5.04
C TYR A 232 -6.63 -33.97 -5.65
N THR A 233 -6.69 -34.10 -6.98
CA THR A 233 -5.77 -34.98 -7.73
C THR A 233 -4.42 -34.30 -7.84
N ILE A 234 -3.39 -34.83 -7.20
CA ILE A 234 -2.06 -34.25 -7.16
C ILE A 234 -1.21 -34.77 -8.33
N SER A 235 -0.63 -33.86 -9.09
CA SER A 235 0.27 -34.13 -10.19
C SER A 235 1.62 -33.45 -9.99
N SER A 236 2.71 -34.17 -10.27
CA SER A 236 4.07 -33.60 -10.32
C SER A 236 4.46 -33.10 -11.72
N ARG A 237 3.50 -33.06 -12.66
CA ARG A 237 3.77 -32.60 -14.03
C ARG A 237 3.73 -31.06 -14.07
N ILE A 238 4.69 -30.47 -14.77
CA ILE A 238 4.64 -29.06 -15.10
C ILE A 238 3.37 -28.82 -15.91
N PRO A 239 2.53 -27.81 -15.49
CA PRO A 239 1.30 -27.51 -16.22
C PRO A 239 1.58 -27.18 -17.69
N ASP A 240 0.69 -27.65 -18.57
CA ASP A 240 0.71 -27.25 -19.97
C ASP A 240 0.45 -25.77 -20.11
N LEU A 241 0.95 -25.19 -21.20
CA LEU A 241 0.71 -23.78 -21.51
C LEU A 241 -0.78 -23.55 -21.76
N VAL A 242 -1.40 -22.71 -20.95
CA VAL A 242 -2.79 -22.28 -21.08
C VAL A 242 -2.81 -20.90 -21.73
N VAL A 243 -3.41 -20.81 -22.92
CA VAL A 243 -3.65 -19.50 -23.56
C VAL A 243 -5.05 -19.04 -23.17
N PRO A 244 -5.19 -17.92 -22.41
CA PRO A 244 -6.51 -17.41 -22.06
C PRO A 244 -7.28 -16.99 -23.31
N GLU A 245 -8.56 -17.36 -23.39
CA GLU A 245 -9.46 -16.90 -24.46
C GLU A 245 -9.82 -15.41 -24.22
N LEU A 246 -9.15 -14.52 -24.94
CA LEU A 246 -9.34 -13.09 -24.80
C LEU A 246 -10.64 -12.64 -25.48
N SER A 247 -11.68 -12.33 -24.70
CA SER A 247 -12.89 -11.70 -25.18
C SER A 247 -12.94 -10.24 -24.72
N TRP A 248 -13.24 -9.33 -25.64
CA TRP A 248 -13.36 -7.90 -25.31
C TRP A 248 -14.41 -7.64 -24.23
N ALA A 249 -15.55 -8.31 -24.29
CA ALA A 249 -16.60 -8.21 -23.28
C ALA A 249 -16.10 -8.64 -21.88
N THR A 250 -15.41 -9.78 -21.80
CA THR A 250 -14.84 -10.27 -20.54
C THR A 250 -13.76 -9.31 -20.01
N MET A 251 -12.90 -8.78 -20.88
CA MET A 251 -11.87 -7.83 -20.48
C MET A 251 -12.46 -6.54 -19.88
N GLN A 252 -13.57 -6.01 -20.43
CA GLN A 252 -14.23 -4.83 -19.89
C GLN A 252 -14.70 -5.03 -18.44
N HIS A 253 -15.30 -6.18 -18.14
CA HIS A 253 -15.74 -6.53 -16.78
C HIS A 253 -14.57 -6.76 -15.81
N LEU A 254 -13.43 -7.20 -16.32
CA LEU A 254 -12.23 -7.48 -15.52
C LEU A 254 -11.31 -6.28 -15.30
N ILE A 255 -11.63 -5.09 -15.83
CA ILE A 255 -10.79 -3.87 -15.63
C ILE A 255 -10.66 -3.54 -14.14
N GLY A 256 -11.76 -3.50 -13.39
CA GLY A 256 -11.75 -3.23 -11.95
C GLY A 256 -10.93 -4.26 -11.16
N PRO A 257 -11.24 -5.56 -11.26
CA PRO A 257 -10.44 -6.63 -10.66
C PRO A 257 -8.95 -6.59 -11.03
N ALA A 258 -8.63 -6.38 -12.31
CA ALA A 258 -7.23 -6.27 -12.77
C ALA A 258 -6.52 -5.06 -12.16
N PHE A 259 -7.18 -3.90 -12.09
CA PHE A 259 -6.66 -2.71 -11.43
C PHE A 259 -6.39 -2.96 -9.94
N THR A 260 -7.31 -3.64 -9.25
CA THR A 260 -7.15 -4.00 -7.84
C THR A 260 -5.97 -4.95 -7.62
N ILE A 261 -5.81 -5.98 -8.45
CA ILE A 261 -4.63 -6.88 -8.39
C ILE A 261 -3.35 -6.07 -8.62
N ALA A 262 -3.31 -5.18 -9.62
CA ALA A 262 -2.14 -4.37 -9.93
C ALA A 262 -1.79 -3.42 -8.77
N LEU A 263 -2.78 -2.71 -8.23
CA LEU A 263 -2.58 -1.76 -7.14
C LEU A 263 -2.11 -2.47 -5.86
N LEU A 264 -2.78 -3.58 -5.51
CA LEU A 264 -2.41 -4.38 -4.35
C LEU A 264 -1.01 -4.99 -4.50
N GLY A 265 -0.72 -5.57 -5.67
CA GLY A 265 0.60 -6.12 -5.98
C GLY A 265 1.70 -5.07 -5.91
N ALA A 266 1.44 -3.86 -6.41
CA ALA A 266 2.35 -2.74 -6.32
C ALA A 266 2.59 -2.29 -4.87
N ILE A 267 1.53 -2.15 -4.07
CA ILE A 267 1.61 -1.76 -2.65
C ILE A 267 2.42 -2.78 -1.86
N GLU A 268 2.03 -4.06 -1.93
CA GLU A 268 2.71 -5.13 -1.17
C GLU A 268 4.17 -5.29 -1.57
N SER A 269 4.44 -5.29 -2.87
CA SER A 269 5.81 -5.45 -3.38
C SER A 269 6.72 -4.30 -2.93
N LEU A 270 6.28 -3.04 -3.09
CA LEU A 270 7.09 -1.89 -2.70
C LEU A 270 7.15 -1.70 -1.19
N LEU A 271 6.11 -2.10 -0.45
CA LEU A 271 6.16 -2.13 1.01
C LEU A 271 7.16 -3.19 1.49
N SER A 272 7.12 -4.39 0.93
CA SER A 272 8.07 -5.47 1.22
C SER A 272 9.52 -5.03 0.95
N ALA A 273 9.77 -4.42 -0.21
CA ALA A 273 11.07 -3.88 -0.58
C ALA A 273 11.53 -2.76 0.36
N SER A 274 10.61 -1.85 0.77
CA SER A 274 10.93 -0.75 1.68
C SER A 274 11.26 -1.25 3.10
N VAL A 275 10.55 -2.27 3.58
CA VAL A 275 10.86 -2.91 4.87
C VAL A 275 12.22 -3.59 4.81
N ALA A 276 12.52 -4.28 3.70
CA ALA A 276 13.83 -4.89 3.48
C ALA A 276 14.96 -3.86 3.48
N ASP A 277 14.77 -2.73 2.77
CA ASP A 277 15.73 -1.62 2.73
C ASP A 277 16.11 -1.14 4.15
N GLY A 278 15.10 -0.97 5.01
CA GLY A 278 15.29 -0.54 6.39
C GLY A 278 16.14 -1.50 7.23
N VAL A 279 16.14 -2.79 6.88
CA VAL A 279 16.89 -3.83 7.61
C VAL A 279 18.29 -4.01 7.06
N ILE A 280 18.45 -3.97 5.72
CA ILE A 280 19.76 -4.22 5.08
C ILE A 280 20.57 -2.94 4.83
N GLY A 281 19.95 -1.76 4.96
CA GLY A 281 20.61 -0.47 4.73
C GLY A 281 20.82 -0.13 3.24
N GLU A 282 20.08 -0.76 2.33
CA GLU A 282 20.12 -0.52 0.89
C GLU A 282 18.87 0.24 0.42
N ARG A 283 18.83 0.58 -0.85
CA ARG A 283 17.63 1.17 -1.49
C ARG A 283 17.24 0.40 -2.72
N HIS A 284 16.00 -0.08 -2.74
CA HIS A 284 15.43 -0.74 -3.91
C HIS A 284 15.11 0.27 -5.03
N ARG A 285 15.01 -0.24 -6.26
CA ARG A 285 14.58 0.49 -7.45
C ARG A 285 13.09 0.25 -7.69
N SER A 286 12.24 1.11 -7.14
CA SER A 286 10.77 0.93 -7.13
C SER A 286 10.18 0.67 -8.53
N ASN A 287 10.64 1.41 -9.56
CA ASN A 287 10.11 1.24 -10.92
C ASN A 287 10.56 -0.09 -11.55
N THR A 288 11.81 -0.49 -11.33
CA THR A 288 12.33 -1.79 -11.80
C THR A 288 11.58 -2.93 -11.12
N GLU A 289 11.28 -2.78 -9.83
CA GLU A 289 10.51 -3.76 -9.05
C GLU A 289 9.10 -3.92 -9.62
N LEU A 290 8.38 -2.82 -9.88
CA LEU A 290 7.05 -2.87 -10.50
C LEU A 290 7.08 -3.52 -11.88
N MET A 291 8.10 -3.24 -12.70
CA MET A 291 8.24 -3.86 -14.02
C MET A 291 8.48 -5.37 -13.89
N ALA A 292 9.28 -5.81 -12.93
CA ALA A 292 9.51 -7.24 -12.67
C ALA A 292 8.24 -7.95 -12.21
N GLN A 293 7.47 -7.31 -11.30
CA GLN A 293 6.15 -7.81 -10.87
C GLN A 293 5.18 -7.86 -12.07
N GLY A 294 5.22 -6.86 -12.96
CA GLY A 294 4.45 -6.86 -14.19
C GLY A 294 4.78 -8.04 -15.09
N VAL A 295 6.06 -8.28 -15.35
CA VAL A 295 6.52 -9.44 -16.15
C VAL A 295 6.11 -10.77 -15.50
N ALA A 296 6.22 -10.90 -14.18
CA ALA A 296 5.79 -12.10 -13.47
C ALA A 296 4.28 -12.34 -13.65
N ASN A 297 3.44 -11.32 -13.47
CA ASN A 297 1.99 -11.43 -13.62
C ASN A 297 1.52 -11.55 -15.08
N ILE A 298 2.38 -11.26 -16.07
CA ILE A 298 2.12 -11.59 -17.48
C ILE A 298 2.43 -13.07 -17.75
N ILE A 299 3.55 -13.59 -17.23
CA ILE A 299 4.03 -14.94 -17.58
C ILE A 299 3.30 -16.02 -16.78
N VAL A 300 3.09 -15.83 -15.49
CA VAL A 300 2.52 -16.84 -14.58
C VAL A 300 1.14 -17.35 -15.01
N PRO A 301 0.20 -16.54 -15.53
CA PRO A 301 -1.10 -17.01 -16.03
C PRO A 301 -1.01 -18.03 -17.16
N PHE A 302 0.00 -17.98 -18.02
CA PHE A 302 0.18 -18.96 -19.08
C PHE A 302 0.48 -20.37 -18.57
N PHE A 303 0.88 -20.51 -17.31
CA PHE A 303 1.05 -21.79 -16.62
C PHE A 303 -0.06 -22.05 -15.60
N GLY A 304 -1.21 -21.38 -15.77
CA GLY A 304 -2.37 -21.53 -14.89
C GLY A 304 -2.21 -20.93 -13.48
N GLY A 305 -1.15 -20.14 -13.25
CA GLY A 305 -0.84 -19.58 -11.93
C GLY A 305 -1.73 -18.40 -11.52
N ILE A 306 -1.71 -18.09 -10.22
CA ILE A 306 -2.43 -16.98 -9.58
C ILE A 306 -1.55 -15.73 -9.49
N PRO A 307 -2.12 -14.55 -9.15
CA PRO A 307 -1.34 -13.30 -9.03
C PRO A 307 -0.13 -13.41 -8.10
N VAL A 308 0.93 -12.71 -8.50
CA VAL A 308 2.25 -12.68 -7.82
C VAL A 308 2.54 -11.29 -7.28
N THR A 309 3.12 -11.24 -6.08
CA THR A 309 3.72 -10.01 -5.53
C THR A 309 4.92 -10.33 -4.63
N GLY A 310 5.64 -9.32 -4.19
CA GLY A 310 6.67 -9.45 -3.17
C GLY A 310 6.06 -9.77 -1.80
N ALA A 311 6.62 -10.73 -1.10
CA ALA A 311 6.09 -11.21 0.17
C ALA A 311 6.96 -10.78 1.35
N ILE A 312 6.46 -9.89 2.22
CA ILE A 312 7.19 -9.36 3.38
C ILE A 312 7.75 -10.49 4.26
N ALA A 313 6.92 -11.45 4.66
CA ALA A 313 7.32 -12.51 5.57
C ALA A 313 8.45 -13.40 4.99
N ARG A 314 8.37 -13.75 3.70
CA ARG A 314 9.41 -14.53 3.02
C ARG A 314 10.68 -13.71 2.81
N THR A 315 10.55 -12.44 2.45
CA THR A 315 11.67 -11.51 2.29
C THR A 315 12.40 -11.31 3.61
N MET A 316 11.70 -11.13 4.72
CA MET A 316 12.30 -11.05 6.06
C MET A 316 12.97 -12.35 6.47
N THR A 317 12.37 -13.50 6.17
CA THR A 317 13.00 -14.81 6.40
C THR A 317 14.29 -14.92 5.60
N ASN A 318 14.31 -14.47 4.35
CA ASN A 318 15.49 -14.44 3.49
C ASN A 318 16.64 -13.63 4.11
N ILE A 319 16.34 -12.40 4.55
CA ILE A 319 17.30 -11.50 5.19
C ILE A 319 17.83 -12.08 6.50
N ASN A 320 16.95 -12.61 7.35
CA ASN A 320 17.29 -13.17 8.65
C ASN A 320 18.19 -14.42 8.55
N ASN A 321 18.12 -15.13 7.42
CA ASN A 321 19.01 -16.26 7.12
C ASN A 321 20.27 -15.86 6.35
N GLY A 322 20.53 -14.56 6.21
CA GLY A 322 21.80 -14.03 5.71
C GLY A 322 21.84 -13.69 4.23
N ALA A 323 20.73 -13.76 3.51
CA ALA A 323 20.65 -13.34 2.11
C ALA A 323 21.03 -11.86 1.92
N ARG A 324 21.75 -11.60 0.82
CA ARG A 324 22.16 -10.24 0.43
C ARG A 324 22.00 -9.98 -1.07
N THR A 325 21.78 -11.02 -1.88
CA THR A 325 21.63 -10.86 -3.32
C THR A 325 20.43 -11.62 -3.87
N PRO A 326 19.95 -11.29 -5.08
CA PRO A 326 18.83 -11.97 -5.72
C PRO A 326 19.07 -13.47 -5.97
N ILE A 327 20.32 -13.95 -5.86
CA ILE A 327 20.65 -15.39 -5.99
C ILE A 327 19.92 -16.22 -4.93
N ALA A 328 19.72 -15.68 -3.72
CA ALA A 328 18.93 -16.36 -2.70
C ALA A 328 17.50 -16.62 -3.16
N GLY A 329 16.85 -15.63 -3.81
CA GLY A 329 15.51 -15.80 -4.36
C GLY A 329 15.44 -16.72 -5.57
N ILE A 330 16.46 -16.73 -6.43
CA ILE A 330 16.58 -17.70 -7.51
C ILE A 330 16.73 -19.12 -6.94
N THR A 331 17.58 -19.28 -5.92
CA THR A 331 17.74 -20.56 -5.21
C THR A 331 16.44 -21.03 -4.57
N HIS A 332 15.69 -20.13 -3.91
CA HIS A 332 14.35 -20.41 -3.38
C HIS A 332 13.42 -20.99 -4.45
N ALA A 333 13.37 -20.35 -5.62
CA ALA A 333 12.53 -20.83 -6.73
C ALA A 333 12.95 -22.21 -7.24
N LEU A 334 14.28 -22.47 -7.36
CA LEU A 334 14.81 -23.76 -7.75
C LEU A 334 14.51 -24.85 -6.71
N VAL A 335 14.63 -24.54 -5.42
CA VAL A 335 14.28 -25.47 -4.33
C VAL A 335 12.79 -25.83 -4.40
N LEU A 336 11.91 -24.85 -4.59
CA LEU A 336 10.48 -25.12 -4.76
C LEU A 336 10.18 -25.96 -6.00
N LEU A 337 10.91 -25.73 -7.11
CA LEU A 337 10.79 -26.56 -8.31
C LEU A 337 11.21 -28.00 -8.04
N LEU A 338 12.31 -28.23 -7.34
CA LEU A 338 12.75 -29.57 -6.95
C LEU A 338 11.72 -30.25 -6.04
N ILE A 339 11.17 -29.52 -5.05
CA ILE A 339 10.12 -30.04 -4.19
C ILE A 339 8.87 -30.39 -5.03
N PHE A 340 8.47 -29.53 -5.96
CA PHE A 340 7.35 -29.78 -6.86
C PHE A 340 7.54 -31.06 -7.68
N LEU A 341 8.72 -31.27 -8.25
CA LEU A 341 8.96 -32.43 -9.12
C LEU A 341 9.08 -33.76 -8.33
N PHE A 342 9.64 -33.75 -7.13
CA PHE A 342 10.00 -34.96 -6.40
C PHE A 342 9.15 -35.24 -5.17
N LEU A 343 8.66 -34.20 -4.46
CA LEU A 343 7.97 -34.36 -3.18
C LEU A 343 6.47 -34.07 -3.25
N MET A 344 5.93 -33.72 -4.42
CA MET A 344 4.52 -33.40 -4.60
C MET A 344 3.58 -34.56 -4.14
N PRO A 345 3.87 -35.83 -4.40
CA PRO A 345 3.02 -36.95 -3.93
C PRO A 345 2.87 -37.01 -2.41
N LEU A 346 3.89 -36.57 -1.66
CA LEU A 346 3.83 -36.51 -0.19
C LEU A 346 2.85 -35.46 0.32
N MET A 347 2.57 -34.42 -0.46
CA MET A 347 1.63 -33.37 -0.09
C MET A 347 0.20 -33.89 0.00
N ALA A 348 -0.13 -35.02 -0.69
CA ALA A 348 -1.43 -35.69 -0.62
C ALA A 348 -1.85 -36.02 0.82
N TYR A 349 -0.90 -36.36 1.67
CA TYR A 349 -1.15 -36.80 3.04
C TYR A 349 -1.38 -35.64 4.03
N ILE A 350 -1.17 -34.37 3.65
CA ILE A 350 -1.32 -33.23 4.53
C ILE A 350 -2.80 -33.04 4.87
N PRO A 351 -3.16 -32.97 6.19
CA PRO A 351 -4.54 -32.76 6.60
C PRO A 351 -5.03 -31.34 6.26
N MET A 352 -6.25 -31.20 5.77
CA MET A 352 -6.88 -29.90 5.50
C MET A 352 -6.98 -29.05 6.77
N ALA A 353 -7.30 -29.65 7.90
CA ALA A 353 -7.33 -28.99 9.20
C ALA A 353 -5.97 -28.39 9.62
N CYS A 354 -4.86 -29.05 9.26
CA CYS A 354 -3.53 -28.51 9.50
C CYS A 354 -3.27 -27.24 8.69
N LEU A 355 -3.62 -27.25 7.41
CA LEU A 355 -3.50 -26.08 6.55
C LEU A 355 -4.40 -24.93 7.03
N SER A 356 -5.62 -25.24 7.48
CA SER A 356 -6.50 -24.25 8.11
C SER A 356 -5.87 -23.66 9.37
N GLY A 357 -5.23 -24.45 10.21
CA GLY A 357 -4.47 -23.97 11.37
C GLY A 357 -3.33 -23.04 10.97
N VAL A 358 -2.58 -23.37 9.93
CA VAL A 358 -1.53 -22.50 9.36
C VAL A 358 -2.12 -21.17 8.89
N LEU A 359 -3.23 -21.21 8.13
CA LEU A 359 -3.88 -19.98 7.62
C LEU A 359 -4.51 -19.14 8.72
N VAL A 360 -5.03 -19.73 9.80
CA VAL A 360 -5.49 -18.99 10.98
C VAL A 360 -4.35 -18.22 11.63
N VAL A 361 -3.18 -18.82 11.79
CA VAL A 361 -2.00 -18.12 12.33
C VAL A 361 -1.54 -17.01 11.36
N ILE A 362 -1.55 -17.27 10.06
CA ILE A 362 -1.19 -16.26 9.05
C ILE A 362 -2.19 -15.09 9.09
N SER A 363 -3.49 -15.36 9.16
CA SER A 363 -4.52 -14.32 9.24
C SER A 363 -4.35 -13.46 10.49
N TYR A 364 -4.07 -14.08 11.64
CA TYR A 364 -3.77 -13.34 12.87
C TYR A 364 -2.55 -12.42 12.71
N ASN A 365 -1.47 -12.92 12.13
CA ASN A 365 -0.26 -12.12 11.89
C ASN A 365 -0.51 -10.98 10.87
N MET A 366 -1.31 -11.23 9.82
CA MET A 366 -1.70 -10.23 8.82
C MET A 366 -2.62 -9.15 9.39
N SER A 367 -3.42 -9.45 10.41
CA SER A 367 -4.36 -8.50 11.01
C SER A 367 -3.68 -7.22 11.51
N GLY A 368 -2.37 -7.28 11.80
CA GLY A 368 -1.62 -6.14 12.31
C GLY A 368 -2.24 -5.55 13.60
N TRP A 369 -2.88 -6.36 14.43
CA TRP A 369 -3.68 -5.93 15.59
C TRP A 369 -3.01 -4.86 16.45
N ARG A 370 -1.68 -4.97 16.66
CA ARG A 370 -0.92 -3.97 17.42
C ARG A 370 -0.92 -2.60 16.72
N SER A 371 -0.77 -2.60 15.42
CA SER A 371 -0.78 -1.38 14.59
C SER A 371 -2.21 -0.81 14.49
N VAL A 372 -3.23 -1.65 14.35
CA VAL A 372 -4.63 -1.24 14.41
C VAL A 372 -4.92 -0.54 15.74
N ARG A 373 -4.57 -1.15 16.86
CA ARG A 373 -4.77 -0.57 18.20
C ARG A 373 -4.00 0.74 18.39
N ALA A 374 -2.80 0.86 17.82
CA ALA A 374 -2.03 2.11 17.85
C ALA A 374 -2.71 3.20 17.00
N SER A 375 -3.19 2.86 15.80
CA SER A 375 -3.89 3.80 14.90
C SER A 375 -5.22 4.31 15.48
N LEU A 376 -5.92 3.51 16.29
CA LEU A 376 -7.14 3.93 16.99
C LEU A 376 -6.91 5.05 18.03
N ARG A 377 -5.66 5.39 18.34
CA ARG A 377 -5.27 6.53 19.18
C ARG A 377 -4.85 7.76 18.36
N GLY A 378 -4.85 7.63 17.06
CA GLY A 378 -4.45 8.66 16.10
C GLY A 378 -5.56 9.67 15.80
N PRO A 379 -5.38 10.47 14.73
CA PRO A 379 -6.38 11.44 14.28
C PRO A 379 -7.71 10.77 13.89
N LYS A 380 -8.83 11.43 14.20
CA LYS A 380 -10.17 10.90 13.91
C LYS A 380 -10.40 10.63 12.42
N SER A 381 -9.80 11.42 11.54
CA SER A 381 -9.83 11.21 10.09
C SER A 381 -9.22 9.87 9.70
N ASP A 382 -8.06 9.53 10.27
CA ASP A 382 -7.34 8.31 9.98
C ASP A 382 -8.08 7.07 10.52
N ILE A 383 -8.72 7.21 11.71
CA ILE A 383 -9.60 6.19 12.28
C ILE A 383 -10.79 5.94 11.36
N ALA A 384 -11.42 7.00 10.83
CA ALA A 384 -12.56 6.87 9.92
C ALA A 384 -12.16 6.15 8.63
N VAL A 385 -11.02 6.51 8.03
CA VAL A 385 -10.50 5.84 6.83
C VAL A 385 -10.23 4.36 7.11
N LEU A 386 -9.55 4.04 8.21
CA LEU A 386 -9.26 2.66 8.61
C LEU A 386 -10.55 1.86 8.79
N ALA A 387 -11.51 2.40 9.54
CA ALA A 387 -12.78 1.72 9.83
C ALA A 387 -13.58 1.48 8.54
N VAL A 388 -13.75 2.51 7.70
CA VAL A 388 -14.49 2.39 6.43
C VAL A 388 -13.83 1.35 5.53
N THR A 389 -12.50 1.43 5.35
CA THR A 389 -11.76 0.46 4.53
C THR A 389 -11.90 -0.96 5.09
N PHE A 390 -11.79 -1.14 6.40
CA PHE A 390 -11.96 -2.44 7.06
C PHE A 390 -13.36 -3.03 6.81
N PHE A 391 -14.42 -2.27 7.11
CA PHE A 391 -15.78 -2.77 6.96
C PHE A 391 -16.14 -3.03 5.49
N LEU A 392 -15.70 -2.18 4.57
CA LEU A 392 -15.92 -2.41 3.15
C LEU A 392 -15.18 -3.67 2.66
N THR A 393 -13.98 -3.92 3.15
CA THR A 393 -13.22 -5.15 2.82
C THR A 393 -13.92 -6.41 3.32
N VAL A 394 -14.53 -6.36 4.50
CA VAL A 394 -15.18 -7.53 5.13
C VAL A 394 -16.57 -7.79 4.56
N LEU A 395 -17.36 -6.73 4.33
CA LEU A 395 -18.79 -6.85 4.01
C LEU A 395 -19.11 -6.79 2.51
N PHE A 396 -18.23 -6.17 1.72
CA PHE A 396 -18.42 -5.95 0.29
C PHE A 396 -17.26 -6.53 -0.52
N ASP A 397 -16.95 -5.89 -1.63
CA ASP A 397 -15.84 -6.26 -2.49
C ASP A 397 -14.57 -5.46 -2.11
N LEU A 398 -13.45 -6.13 -2.28
CA LEU A 398 -12.11 -5.59 -2.06
C LEU A 398 -11.80 -4.40 -2.97
N THR A 399 -12.27 -4.44 -4.22
CA THR A 399 -12.11 -3.35 -5.19
C THR A 399 -12.79 -2.08 -4.69
N ILE A 400 -14.04 -2.20 -4.25
CA ILE A 400 -14.83 -1.09 -3.68
C ILE A 400 -14.15 -0.54 -2.41
N ALA A 401 -13.60 -1.41 -1.58
CA ALA A 401 -12.93 -0.99 -0.34
C ALA A 401 -11.70 -0.11 -0.61
N ILE A 402 -10.89 -0.46 -1.60
CA ILE A 402 -9.70 0.32 -1.98
C ILE A 402 -10.10 1.64 -2.63
N GLU A 403 -11.05 1.62 -3.58
CA GLU A 403 -11.49 2.81 -4.31
C GLU A 403 -12.11 3.84 -3.36
N LEU A 404 -13.08 3.43 -2.55
CA LEU A 404 -13.74 4.31 -1.59
C LEU A 404 -12.83 4.72 -0.43
N GLY A 405 -11.96 3.82 0.03
CA GLY A 405 -10.95 4.14 1.05
C GLY A 405 -9.98 5.23 0.58
N LEU A 406 -9.50 5.12 -0.66
CA LEU A 406 -8.62 6.10 -1.26
C LEU A 406 -9.32 7.45 -1.45
N LEU A 407 -10.55 7.43 -2.00
CA LEU A 407 -11.37 8.63 -2.18
C LEU A 407 -11.62 9.34 -0.85
N LEU A 408 -12.08 8.61 0.16
CA LEU A 408 -12.34 9.15 1.49
C LEU A 408 -11.07 9.74 2.12
N SER A 409 -9.94 9.03 1.99
CA SER A 409 -8.67 9.51 2.51
C SER A 409 -8.21 10.80 1.85
N MET A 410 -8.35 10.92 0.52
CA MET A 410 -8.02 12.13 -0.23
C MET A 410 -8.91 13.30 0.21
N LEU A 411 -10.22 13.08 0.39
CA LEU A 411 -11.16 14.11 0.84
C LEU A 411 -10.83 14.59 2.26
N LEU A 412 -10.56 13.67 3.19
CA LEU A 412 -10.23 14.01 4.57
C LEU A 412 -8.85 14.68 4.68
N PHE A 413 -7.88 14.27 3.86
CA PHE A 413 -6.57 14.92 3.77
C PHE A 413 -6.70 16.36 3.26
N MET A 414 -7.50 16.56 2.19
CA MET A 414 -7.76 17.90 1.64
C MET A 414 -8.44 18.80 2.69
N ARG A 415 -9.45 18.29 3.38
CA ARG A 415 -10.10 19.00 4.49
C ARG A 415 -9.08 19.39 5.57
N ARG A 416 -8.18 18.49 5.96
CA ARG A 416 -7.14 18.76 6.96
C ARG A 416 -6.18 19.86 6.51
N ILE A 417 -5.80 19.91 5.23
CA ILE A 417 -4.98 20.99 4.68
C ILE A 417 -5.72 22.31 4.78
N ILE A 418 -7.01 22.36 4.40
CA ILE A 418 -7.84 23.57 4.50
C ILE A 418 -7.94 24.04 5.95
N GLU A 419 -8.20 23.14 6.90
CA GLU A 419 -8.31 23.46 8.33
C GLU A 419 -6.97 23.89 8.95
N SER A 420 -5.84 23.42 8.41
CA SER A 420 -4.50 23.78 8.89
C SER A 420 -4.01 25.14 8.39
N THR A 421 -4.57 25.65 7.29
CA THR A 421 -4.21 26.95 6.72
C THR A 421 -4.93 28.05 7.47
N ARG A 422 -4.19 29.03 7.97
CA ARG A 422 -4.72 30.16 8.73
C ARG A 422 -4.54 31.46 7.95
N ILE A 423 -5.46 32.38 8.18
CA ILE A 423 -5.36 33.76 7.72
C ILE A 423 -5.42 34.63 8.96
N VAL A 424 -4.35 35.34 9.21
CA VAL A 424 -4.21 36.23 10.35
C VAL A 424 -4.32 37.66 9.87
N VAL A 425 -5.17 38.48 10.51
CA VAL A 425 -5.35 39.88 10.18
C VAL A 425 -4.79 40.73 11.31
N SER A 426 -3.82 41.60 11.02
CA SER A 426 -3.19 42.51 11.95
C SER A 426 -3.50 43.97 11.56
N ARG A 427 -3.87 44.82 12.56
CA ARG A 427 -4.26 46.22 12.35
C ARG A 427 -3.41 47.23 13.13
N ASP A 428 -2.95 46.85 14.31
CA ASP A 428 -2.20 47.76 15.18
C ASP A 428 -0.75 47.30 15.35
N LYS A 429 -0.55 46.00 15.57
CA LYS A 429 0.77 45.38 15.76
C LYS A 429 0.88 44.08 15.00
N LEU A 430 2.02 43.91 14.38
CA LEU A 430 2.40 42.66 13.71
C LEU A 430 3.54 42.01 14.50
N HIS A 431 3.33 40.79 14.99
CA HIS A 431 4.39 40.01 15.63
C HIS A 431 5.18 39.26 14.56
N VAL A 432 6.46 39.57 14.43
CA VAL A 432 7.37 38.97 13.47
C VAL A 432 8.42 38.17 14.23
N HIS A 433 8.56 36.89 13.89
CA HIS A 433 9.68 36.10 14.37
C HIS A 433 10.91 36.40 13.51
N SER A 434 11.89 37.10 14.09
CA SER A 434 13.05 37.66 13.38
C SER A 434 14.02 36.64 12.78
N SER A 435 13.86 35.33 13.08
CA SER A 435 14.78 34.30 12.60
C SER A 435 14.69 33.98 11.09
N GLU A 436 13.76 34.61 10.37
CA GLU A 436 13.41 34.12 9.03
C GLU A 436 13.46 35.18 7.92
N ASP A 437 13.46 36.48 8.25
CA ASP A 437 13.44 37.53 7.21
C ASP A 437 14.83 38.11 6.85
N ASP A 438 15.84 38.12 7.74
CA ASP A 438 17.11 38.81 7.47
C ASP A 438 18.41 38.08 7.83
N GLY A 439 18.43 36.80 8.06
CA GLY A 439 19.69 36.04 8.20
C GLY A 439 20.66 36.46 9.34
N GLN A 440 20.35 37.42 10.15
CA GLN A 440 21.32 37.98 11.12
C GLN A 440 20.97 37.83 12.60
N LEU A 441 19.73 37.56 13.02
CA LEU A 441 19.40 37.39 14.45
C LEU A 441 18.32 36.34 14.68
N ALA A 442 18.70 35.08 14.82
CA ALA A 442 17.80 34.03 15.25
C ALA A 442 17.24 34.29 16.66
N GLY A 443 15.90 34.34 16.80
CA GLY A 443 15.23 34.19 18.09
C GLY A 443 14.67 35.42 18.78
N ARG A 444 14.53 36.59 18.12
CA ARG A 444 13.79 37.72 18.68
C ARG A 444 12.41 37.83 18.05
N GLU A 445 11.36 37.85 18.89
CA GLU A 445 10.05 38.35 18.49
C GLU A 445 10.12 39.88 18.39
N GLU A 446 9.88 40.43 17.22
CA GLU A 446 9.78 41.86 16.99
C GLU A 446 8.30 42.23 16.79
N ALA A 447 7.81 43.16 17.57
CA ALA A 447 6.48 43.72 17.37
C ALA A 447 6.62 44.99 16.50
N LEU A 448 6.18 44.91 15.25
CA LEU A 448 6.15 46.08 14.35
C LEU A 448 4.83 46.81 14.51
N ASP A 449 4.91 48.12 14.81
CA ASP A 449 3.75 49.01 14.82
C ASP A 449 3.30 49.27 13.36
N LEU A 450 2.01 49.06 13.09
CA LEU A 450 1.46 49.32 11.77
C LEU A 450 1.06 50.79 11.61
N PRO A 451 1.39 51.41 10.47
CA PRO A 451 0.94 52.79 10.19
C PRO A 451 -0.60 52.85 10.15
N LYS A 452 -1.16 54.01 10.62
CA LYS A 452 -2.63 54.21 10.55
C LYS A 452 -3.14 54.10 9.13
N GLY A 453 -4.14 53.24 8.92
CA GLY A 453 -4.72 52.97 7.60
C GLY A 453 -4.05 51.82 6.84
N VAL A 454 -3.14 51.07 7.46
CA VAL A 454 -2.56 49.82 6.91
C VAL A 454 -3.17 48.62 7.62
N GLU A 455 -3.60 47.62 6.85
CA GLU A 455 -3.96 46.31 7.35
C GLU A 455 -3.05 45.25 6.74
N VAL A 456 -2.60 44.28 7.53
CA VAL A 456 -1.77 43.17 7.09
C VAL A 456 -2.57 41.86 7.20
N TYR A 457 -2.67 41.16 6.09
CA TYR A 457 -3.26 39.82 5.98
C TYR A 457 -2.14 38.82 5.76
N GLU A 458 -1.88 37.95 6.70
CA GLU A 458 -0.87 36.89 6.57
C GLU A 458 -1.54 35.59 6.25
N ILE A 459 -1.11 34.92 5.15
CA ILE A 459 -1.58 33.60 4.74
C ILE A 459 -0.54 32.57 5.16
N GLU A 460 -0.91 31.72 6.13
CA GLU A 460 -0.05 30.65 6.65
C GLU A 460 -0.46 29.32 6.02
N GLY A 461 0.17 28.98 4.90
CA GLY A 461 -0.06 27.73 4.18
C GLY A 461 -0.33 27.92 2.68
N PRO A 462 -0.71 26.83 1.98
CA PRO A 462 -0.96 26.88 0.54
C PRO A 462 -2.20 27.71 0.22
N PHE A 463 -2.09 28.58 -0.79
CA PHE A 463 -3.19 29.43 -1.25
C PHE A 463 -3.85 28.80 -2.49
N PHE A 464 -4.96 28.09 -2.27
CA PHE A 464 -5.67 27.31 -3.26
C PHE A 464 -7.19 27.37 -3.05
N PHE A 465 -7.97 26.73 -3.93
CA PHE A 465 -9.43 26.84 -3.95
C PHE A 465 -10.11 26.71 -2.56
N GLY A 466 -9.58 25.84 -1.68
CA GLY A 466 -10.15 25.65 -0.34
C GLY A 466 -9.99 26.84 0.60
N ILE A 467 -9.02 27.71 0.38
CA ILE A 467 -8.70 28.88 1.22
C ILE A 467 -9.04 30.19 0.52
N ALA A 468 -8.93 30.22 -0.80
CA ALA A 468 -9.13 31.42 -1.59
C ALA A 468 -10.52 32.05 -1.37
N ASN A 469 -11.56 31.24 -1.30
CA ASN A 469 -12.93 31.70 -1.03
C ASN A 469 -13.07 32.22 0.41
N ARG A 470 -12.46 31.53 1.39
CA ARG A 470 -12.47 31.96 2.80
C ARG A 470 -11.69 33.26 2.99
N PHE A 471 -10.63 33.47 2.24
CA PHE A 471 -9.88 34.72 2.25
C PHE A 471 -10.75 35.89 1.76
N GLU A 472 -11.47 35.72 0.66
CA GLU A 472 -12.40 36.71 0.14
C GLU A 472 -13.50 37.05 1.17
N GLU A 473 -14.10 36.06 1.83
CA GLU A 473 -15.08 36.26 2.90
C GLU A 473 -14.52 37.10 4.07
N ILE A 474 -13.27 36.81 4.51
CA ILE A 474 -12.62 37.54 5.59
C ILE A 474 -12.39 39.00 5.18
N VAL A 475 -11.95 39.27 3.96
CA VAL A 475 -11.71 40.63 3.46
C VAL A 475 -13.02 41.39 3.34
N LEU A 476 -14.07 40.78 2.80
CA LEU A 476 -15.40 41.39 2.62
C LEU A 476 -16.13 41.63 3.97
N ALA A 477 -15.96 40.74 4.95
CA ALA A 477 -16.54 40.88 6.28
C ALA A 477 -15.92 42.03 7.08
N THR A 478 -14.74 42.48 6.67
CA THR A 478 -14.03 43.57 7.33
C THR A 478 -14.61 44.91 6.88
N LYS A 479 -15.44 45.53 7.73
CA LYS A 479 -16.05 46.87 7.48
C LYS A 479 -15.04 48.01 7.43
N ALA A 480 -13.80 47.79 7.83
CA ALA A 480 -12.75 48.82 7.80
C ALA A 480 -12.29 49.02 6.34
N ARG A 481 -12.12 50.28 5.94
CA ARG A 481 -11.55 50.66 4.64
C ARG A 481 -10.13 51.17 4.88
N PRO A 482 -9.10 50.28 4.86
CA PRO A 482 -7.72 50.71 4.96
C PRO A 482 -7.34 51.51 3.72
N LYS A 483 -6.30 52.33 3.81
CA LYS A 483 -5.69 52.97 2.63
C LYS A 483 -4.79 51.99 1.87
N VAL A 484 -4.13 51.11 2.64
CA VAL A 484 -3.24 50.09 2.08
C VAL A 484 -3.55 48.71 2.72
N ARG A 485 -3.62 47.71 1.88
CA ARG A 485 -3.77 46.31 2.29
C ARG A 485 -2.50 45.56 1.92
N ILE A 486 -1.77 45.05 2.92
CA ILE A 486 -0.57 44.21 2.70
C ILE A 486 -0.97 42.74 2.79
N LEU A 487 -0.70 41.99 1.75
CA LEU A 487 -0.86 40.55 1.74
C LEU A 487 0.49 39.85 1.90
N ARG A 488 0.74 39.29 3.10
CA ARG A 488 1.97 38.61 3.44
C ARG A 488 1.89 37.16 3.02
N MET A 489 2.74 36.77 2.03
CA MET A 489 2.70 35.50 1.35
C MET A 489 3.93 34.62 1.61
N ARG A 490 4.74 34.95 2.61
CA ARG A 490 5.98 34.25 2.92
C ARG A 490 5.79 32.75 3.16
N GLN A 491 4.69 32.37 3.79
CA GLN A 491 4.37 30.98 4.08
C GLN A 491 3.54 30.29 2.98
N VAL A 492 3.27 30.97 1.86
CA VAL A 492 2.56 30.41 0.72
C VAL A 492 3.52 29.65 -0.18
N PRO A 493 3.47 28.28 -0.22
CA PRO A 493 4.38 27.49 -1.03
C PRO A 493 3.99 27.43 -2.50
N PHE A 494 2.69 27.54 -2.80
CA PHE A 494 2.13 27.55 -4.15
C PHE A 494 0.75 28.20 -4.20
N MET A 495 0.35 28.60 -5.40
CA MET A 495 -1.01 29.07 -5.73
C MET A 495 -1.58 28.27 -6.87
N ASP A 496 -2.89 27.97 -6.83
CA ASP A 496 -3.63 27.39 -7.95
C ASP A 496 -4.37 28.48 -8.76
N SER A 497 -5.01 28.07 -9.85
CA SER A 497 -5.76 28.98 -10.73
C SER A 497 -6.94 29.67 -10.03
N THR A 498 -7.54 29.04 -9.02
CA THR A 498 -8.63 29.64 -8.23
C THR A 498 -8.09 30.76 -7.34
N ALA A 499 -6.96 30.52 -6.68
CA ALA A 499 -6.31 31.55 -5.86
C ALA A 499 -5.85 32.76 -6.71
N VAL A 500 -5.31 32.51 -7.90
CA VAL A 500 -4.95 33.57 -8.86
C VAL A 500 -6.18 34.39 -9.25
N ARG A 501 -7.29 33.74 -9.58
CA ARG A 501 -8.55 34.42 -9.90
C ARG A 501 -9.06 35.29 -8.74
N ASN A 502 -9.10 34.72 -7.54
CA ASN A 502 -9.59 35.45 -6.37
C ASN A 502 -8.65 36.60 -5.99
N LEU A 503 -7.34 36.44 -6.15
CA LEU A 503 -6.39 37.54 -5.98
C LEU A 503 -6.61 38.65 -7.01
N ARG A 504 -6.90 38.33 -8.28
CA ARG A 504 -7.26 39.32 -9.30
C ARG A 504 -8.50 40.10 -8.92
N ILE A 505 -9.57 39.43 -8.50
CA ILE A 505 -10.81 40.05 -8.03
C ILE A 505 -10.53 40.99 -6.85
N LEU A 506 -9.71 40.53 -5.90
CA LEU A 506 -9.32 41.35 -4.74
C LEU A 506 -8.57 42.62 -5.15
N ILE A 507 -7.66 42.53 -6.11
CA ILE A 507 -6.91 43.68 -6.63
C ILE A 507 -7.87 44.70 -7.27
N GLU A 508 -8.70 44.20 -8.20
CA GLU A 508 -9.67 45.03 -8.93
C GLU A 508 -10.68 45.70 -7.99
N THR A 509 -11.22 44.96 -7.01
CA THR A 509 -12.13 45.48 -6.00
C THR A 509 -11.42 46.50 -5.10
N SER A 510 -10.22 46.21 -4.62
CA SER A 510 -9.45 47.14 -3.79
C SER A 510 -9.11 48.43 -4.53
N GLN A 511 -8.70 48.37 -5.79
CA GLN A 511 -8.46 49.54 -6.64
C GLN A 511 -9.73 50.36 -6.84
N GLY A 512 -10.89 49.71 -7.06
CA GLY A 512 -12.20 50.38 -7.16
C GLY A 512 -12.63 51.09 -5.87
N GLU A 513 -12.17 50.62 -4.73
CA GLU A 513 -12.40 51.24 -3.41
C GLU A 513 -11.33 52.25 -3.02
N GLY A 514 -10.31 52.50 -3.84
CA GLY A 514 -9.18 53.38 -3.56
C GLY A 514 -8.19 52.79 -2.55
N ILE A 515 -8.14 51.48 -2.40
CA ILE A 515 -7.24 50.75 -1.52
C ILE A 515 -6.08 50.17 -2.33
N GLN A 516 -4.84 50.53 -1.98
CA GLN A 516 -3.66 49.98 -2.60
C GLN A 516 -3.35 48.60 -2.01
N LEU A 517 -3.19 47.58 -2.88
CA LEU A 517 -2.71 46.27 -2.48
C LEU A 517 -1.18 46.20 -2.61
N VAL A 518 -0.53 45.63 -1.61
CA VAL A 518 0.93 45.36 -1.57
C VAL A 518 1.15 43.90 -1.24
N LEU A 519 2.00 43.21 -1.98
CA LEU A 519 2.41 41.85 -1.68
C LEU A 519 3.74 41.85 -0.95
N SER A 520 3.89 41.02 0.08
CA SER A 520 5.10 40.93 0.90
C SER A 520 5.59 39.47 1.00
N GLY A 521 6.90 39.29 0.82
CA GLY A 521 7.55 37.99 1.03
C GLY A 521 7.13 36.91 0.03
N VAL A 522 6.91 37.25 -1.21
CA VAL A 522 6.47 36.30 -2.24
C VAL A 522 7.58 35.34 -2.59
N ARG A 523 7.33 34.04 -2.43
CA ARG A 523 8.30 32.99 -2.80
C ARG A 523 8.54 32.92 -4.31
N PRO A 524 9.74 32.48 -4.78
CA PRO A 524 10.05 32.43 -6.22
C PRO A 524 9.03 31.67 -7.07
N SER A 525 8.53 30.51 -6.58
CA SER A 525 7.51 29.70 -7.28
C SER A 525 6.17 30.44 -7.42
N VAL A 526 5.77 31.19 -6.42
CA VAL A 526 4.55 32.01 -6.43
C VAL A 526 4.74 33.22 -7.33
N HIS A 527 5.91 33.86 -7.28
CA HIS A 527 6.25 35.00 -8.12
C HIS A 527 6.25 34.63 -9.62
N GLU A 528 6.76 33.46 -9.98
CA GLU A 528 6.64 32.90 -11.34
C GLU A 528 5.17 32.78 -11.77
N THR A 529 4.31 32.28 -10.90
CA THR A 529 2.87 32.15 -11.16
C THR A 529 2.22 33.51 -11.35
N LEU A 530 2.53 34.51 -10.51
CA LEU A 530 1.99 35.87 -10.60
C LEU A 530 2.39 36.55 -11.93
N ARG A 531 3.64 36.37 -12.36
CA ARG A 531 4.10 36.89 -13.67
C ARG A 531 3.44 36.19 -14.85
N ALA A 532 3.43 34.86 -14.84
CA ALA A 532 2.84 34.08 -15.92
C ALA A 532 1.32 34.36 -16.13
N THR A 533 0.63 34.78 -15.05
CA THR A 533 -0.81 35.07 -15.08
C THR A 533 -1.15 36.55 -15.23
N GLY A 534 -0.15 37.45 -15.37
CA GLY A 534 -0.32 38.89 -15.50
C GLY A 534 -0.79 39.59 -14.21
N ILE A 535 -0.75 38.93 -13.07
CA ILE A 535 -1.09 39.52 -11.76
C ILE A 535 0.01 40.52 -11.32
N ALA A 536 1.27 40.20 -11.63
CA ALA A 536 2.38 41.10 -11.29
C ALA A 536 2.25 42.45 -12.00
N ASP A 537 1.85 42.45 -13.28
CA ASP A 537 1.62 43.66 -14.06
C ASP A 537 0.43 44.47 -13.53
N LEU A 538 -0.62 43.77 -13.06
CA LEU A 538 -1.84 44.40 -12.53
C LEU A 538 -1.58 45.12 -11.19
N ILE A 539 -0.73 44.54 -10.33
CA ILE A 539 -0.33 45.16 -9.03
C ILE A 539 0.72 46.23 -9.24
N GLY A 540 1.66 46.02 -10.17
CA GLY A 540 2.88 46.79 -10.39
C GLY A 540 4.06 46.28 -9.54
N ASP A 541 5.22 46.15 -10.18
CA ASP A 541 6.43 45.56 -9.56
C ASP A 541 6.85 46.31 -8.26
N THR A 542 6.58 47.61 -8.15
CA THR A 542 6.86 48.41 -6.97
C THR A 542 6.11 47.94 -5.73
N TYR A 543 4.96 47.30 -5.90
CA TYR A 543 4.10 46.81 -4.82
C TYR A 543 4.29 45.33 -4.50
N ILE A 544 5.31 44.68 -5.10
CA ILE A 544 5.71 43.31 -4.78
C ILE A 544 7.04 43.37 -4.02
N CYS A 545 6.95 43.38 -2.70
CA CYS A 545 8.10 43.61 -1.81
C CYS A 545 8.70 42.28 -1.34
N PRO A 546 10.03 42.15 -1.24
CA PRO A 546 10.71 40.92 -0.81
C PRO A 546 10.46 40.59 0.66
N ASN A 547 10.20 41.60 1.51
CA ASN A 547 9.97 41.41 2.95
C ASN A 547 8.92 42.38 3.50
N ILE A 548 8.54 42.23 4.78
CA ILE A 548 7.50 43.02 5.42
C ILE A 548 7.96 44.45 5.70
N HIS A 549 9.24 44.69 5.98
CA HIS A 549 9.78 46.00 6.26
C HIS A 549 9.72 46.91 5.02
N GLU A 550 10.10 46.40 3.86
CA GLU A 550 9.96 47.12 2.60
C GLU A 550 8.48 47.35 2.25
N ALA A 551 7.59 46.34 2.48
CA ALA A 551 6.16 46.52 2.26
C ALA A 551 5.55 47.63 3.14
N LEU A 552 5.95 47.74 4.41
CA LEU A 552 5.52 48.81 5.32
C LEU A 552 6.06 50.16 4.88
N THR A 553 7.30 50.23 4.41
CA THR A 553 7.90 51.44 3.86
C THR A 553 7.14 51.91 2.62
N THR A 554 6.88 51.01 1.68
CA THR A 554 6.08 51.28 0.47
C THR A 554 4.66 51.72 0.81
N ALA A 555 4.01 51.11 1.80
CA ALA A 555 2.69 51.47 2.27
C ALA A 555 2.69 52.89 2.88
N SER A 556 3.70 53.24 3.69
CA SER A 556 3.85 54.57 4.30
C SER A 556 4.06 55.67 3.24
N GLN A 557 4.88 55.37 2.22
CA GLN A 557 5.11 56.32 1.10
C GLN A 557 3.82 56.55 0.30
N TYR A 558 3.07 55.48 0.00
CA TYR A 558 1.79 55.63 -0.68
C TYR A 558 0.78 56.46 0.12
N ILE A 559 0.68 56.27 1.44
CA ILE A 559 -0.22 57.03 2.30
C ILE A 559 0.18 58.49 2.35
N ALA A 560 1.48 58.81 2.36
CA ALA A 560 1.97 60.20 2.34
C ALA A 560 1.57 60.90 1.04
N GLN A 561 1.75 60.25 -0.11
CA GLN A 561 1.36 60.77 -1.42
C GLN A 561 -0.12 61.10 -1.58
N ILE A 562 -1.03 60.33 -0.94
CA ILE A 562 -2.48 60.55 -1.03
C ILE A 562 -2.94 61.60 0.01
N SER A 563 -2.09 61.96 0.98
CA SER A 563 -2.43 62.91 2.03
C SER A 563 -1.95 64.35 1.75
N GLU A 564 -1.09 64.48 0.70
CA GLU A 564 -0.75 65.73 0.00
C GLU A 564 -1.79 66.05 -1.08
#